data_8a77446820092775b7d89b4b83d24397
#
_entry.id   8a77446820092775b7d89b4b83d24397
#
_cell.length_a   1.000
_cell.length_b   1.000
_cell.length_c   1.000
_cell.angle_alpha   90.00
_cell.angle_beta   90.00
_cell.angle_gamma   90.00
#
_symmetry.space_group_name_H-M   'P 1'
#
loop_
_entity.id
_entity.type
_entity.pdbx_description
1 polymer ?
#
loop_
_entity_poly.entity_id
_entity_poly.type
_entity_poly.pdbx_seq_one_letter_code
_entity_poly.pdbx_strand_id
1 'polypeptide(L)'
;MATSYNGWPASPDQSEIGVIKFGDAAGFPFPGGVKSGDVWTVLGYVMTQLHERVEPCVSGWCWGYTYKANVNNPSQLSCHASGTACDWNAPLHPNGSGGTFTQSQRGTIYAILDEVQGAVDWLEGYDEMHFEIAVDASTLARIAAGLPTTPPSCKRHPSDSIP
;
A
#
# COMPACT_ATOMS: atom_id res chain seq x y z
N MET A 1 10.72 21.46 1.92
CA MET A 1 10.56 20.02 2.14
C MET A 1 10.74 19.34 0.79
N ALA A 2 11.46 18.25 0.73
CA ALA A 2 11.59 17.46 -0.51
C ALA A 2 10.24 16.85 -0.91
N THR A 3 10.13 16.37 -2.14
CA THR A 3 8.93 15.65 -2.62
C THR A 3 9.34 14.32 -3.23
N SER A 4 8.50 13.30 -3.05
CA SER A 4 8.59 12.05 -3.80
C SER A 4 8.16 12.26 -5.26
N TYR A 5 8.43 11.29 -6.14
CA TYR A 5 8.17 11.47 -7.58
C TYR A 5 6.68 11.62 -7.91
N ASN A 6 5.77 11.15 -7.05
CA ASN A 6 4.33 11.40 -7.18
C ASN A 6 3.87 12.77 -6.61
N GLY A 7 4.82 13.66 -6.25
CA GLY A 7 4.55 15.04 -5.84
C GLY A 7 4.19 15.23 -4.37
N TRP A 8 4.18 14.18 -3.55
CA TRP A 8 3.86 14.27 -2.13
C TRP A 8 5.06 14.70 -1.29
N PRO A 9 4.86 15.52 -0.23
CA PRO A 9 5.93 15.93 0.69
C PRO A 9 6.63 14.72 1.31
N ALA A 10 7.96 14.72 1.26
CA ALA A 10 8.83 13.67 1.77
C ALA A 10 9.85 14.24 2.77
N SER A 11 10.13 13.50 3.84
CA SER A 11 11.11 13.86 4.86
C SER A 11 11.82 12.61 5.39
N PRO A 12 13.11 12.71 5.76
CA PRO A 12 13.78 11.66 6.51
C PRO A 12 13.25 11.51 7.94
N ASP A 13 12.57 12.53 8.46
CA ASP A 13 11.82 12.47 9.71
C ASP A 13 10.35 12.15 9.41
N GLN A 14 9.95 10.90 9.69
CA GLN A 14 8.58 10.43 9.45
C GLN A 14 7.53 11.22 10.23
N SER A 15 7.89 11.84 11.36
CA SER A 15 6.96 12.63 12.17
C SER A 15 6.53 13.93 11.45
N GLU A 16 7.40 14.50 10.61
CA GLU A 16 7.09 15.71 9.84
C GLU A 16 6.02 15.47 8.77
N ILE A 17 5.88 14.24 8.31
CA ILE A 17 4.88 13.84 7.29
C ILE A 17 3.75 12.99 7.88
N GLY A 18 3.76 12.75 9.19
CA GLY A 18 2.68 12.08 9.90
C GLY A 18 2.53 10.60 9.55
N VAL A 19 3.63 9.85 9.48
CA VAL A 19 3.60 8.40 9.23
C VAL A 19 3.08 7.66 10.47
N ILE A 20 2.15 6.76 10.26
CA ILE A 20 1.61 5.84 11.27
C ILE A 20 1.73 4.39 10.81
N LYS A 21 1.87 3.47 11.76
CA LYS A 21 1.91 2.03 11.47
C LYS A 21 0.53 1.53 11.07
N PHE A 22 0.50 0.71 10.05
CA PHE A 22 -0.71 0.24 9.44
C PHE A 22 -1.36 -0.93 10.19
N GLY A 23 -0.57 -1.93 10.55
CA GLY A 23 -1.07 -3.17 11.10
C GLY A 23 -1.79 -3.05 12.43
N ASP A 24 -1.36 -2.10 13.28
CA ASP A 24 -1.96 -1.91 14.60
C ASP A 24 -3.41 -1.40 14.52
N ALA A 25 -3.76 -0.69 13.47
CA ALA A 25 -5.08 -0.10 13.30
C ALA A 25 -6.03 -0.93 12.43
N ALA A 26 -5.50 -1.67 11.46
CA ALA A 26 -6.31 -2.49 10.55
C ALA A 26 -6.56 -3.92 11.06
N GLY A 27 -5.85 -4.35 12.12
CA GLY A 27 -6.04 -5.68 12.71
C GLY A 27 -5.49 -6.84 11.88
N PHE A 28 -4.62 -6.57 10.91
CA PHE A 28 -3.89 -7.59 10.16
C PHE A 28 -2.38 -7.32 10.23
N PRO A 29 -1.53 -8.33 10.01
CA PRO A 29 -0.08 -8.27 10.31
C PRO A 29 0.72 -7.47 9.26
N PHE A 30 0.44 -6.18 9.11
CA PHE A 30 1.16 -5.26 8.24
C PHE A 30 2.07 -4.33 9.07
N PRO A 31 3.36 -4.62 9.22
CA PRO A 31 4.26 -3.85 10.09
C PRO A 31 4.68 -2.49 9.51
N GLY A 32 4.47 -2.25 8.21
CA GLY A 32 4.81 -1.01 7.54
C GLY A 32 3.94 0.17 7.98
N GLY A 33 4.48 1.39 7.87
CA GLY A 33 3.77 2.63 8.13
C GLY A 33 3.50 3.41 6.85
N VAL A 34 2.42 4.17 6.83
CA VAL A 34 2.09 5.11 5.77
C VAL A 34 1.66 6.45 6.36
N LYS A 35 1.58 7.48 5.52
CA LYS A 35 1.08 8.78 5.92
C LYS A 35 -0.34 8.66 6.47
N SER A 36 -0.61 9.30 7.60
CA SER A 36 -1.93 9.34 8.25
C SER A 36 -2.99 10.07 7.40
N GLY A 37 -4.25 9.95 7.79
CA GLY A 37 -5.38 10.58 7.11
C GLY A 37 -5.82 9.83 5.85
N ASP A 38 -6.06 10.54 4.76
CA ASP A 38 -6.65 9.97 3.55
C ASP A 38 -5.76 8.93 2.88
N VAL A 39 -4.44 9.09 2.94
CA VAL A 39 -3.48 8.08 2.44
C VAL A 39 -3.65 6.77 3.21
N TRP A 40 -3.70 6.85 4.55
CA TRP A 40 -3.93 5.68 5.39
C TRP A 40 -5.27 5.02 5.10
N THR A 41 -6.32 5.83 4.90
CA THR A 41 -7.67 5.33 4.59
C THR A 41 -7.68 4.56 3.26
N VAL A 42 -7.11 5.14 2.21
CA VAL A 42 -7.17 4.54 0.86
C VAL A 42 -6.20 3.36 0.72
N LEU A 43 -4.93 3.50 1.10
CA LEU A 43 -3.98 2.37 1.10
C LEU A 43 -4.44 1.28 2.07
N GLY A 44 -5.02 1.67 3.23
CA GLY A 44 -5.59 0.75 4.19
C GLY A 44 -6.69 -0.11 3.62
N TYR A 45 -7.57 0.50 2.90
CA TYR A 45 -8.61 -0.22 2.18
C TYR A 45 -7.99 -1.22 1.20
N VAL A 46 -7.09 -0.77 0.32
CA VAL A 46 -6.46 -1.64 -0.69
C VAL A 46 -5.72 -2.81 -0.02
N MET A 47 -4.87 -2.54 0.98
CA MET A 47 -4.11 -3.61 1.67
C MET A 47 -5.03 -4.61 2.39
N THR A 48 -6.13 -4.15 2.97
CA THR A 48 -7.14 -5.02 3.59
C THR A 48 -7.80 -5.91 2.53
N GLN A 49 -8.19 -5.33 1.40
CA GLN A 49 -8.80 -6.09 0.31
C GLN A 49 -7.81 -7.09 -0.32
N LEU A 50 -6.52 -6.75 -0.46
CA LEU A 50 -5.50 -7.69 -0.88
C LEU A 50 -5.40 -8.89 0.07
N HIS A 51 -5.38 -8.62 1.39
CA HIS A 51 -5.35 -9.66 2.42
C HIS A 51 -6.54 -10.62 2.36
N GLU A 52 -7.73 -10.08 2.14
CA GLU A 52 -8.97 -10.87 2.17
C GLU A 52 -9.28 -11.58 0.85
N ARG A 53 -8.88 -11.01 -0.28
CA ARG A 53 -9.37 -11.43 -1.60
C ARG A 53 -8.30 -11.95 -2.55
N VAL A 54 -7.02 -11.63 -2.32
CA VAL A 54 -5.91 -12.00 -3.21
C VAL A 54 -5.03 -13.04 -2.56
N GLU A 55 -4.40 -12.68 -1.44
CA GLU A 55 -3.55 -13.56 -0.65
C GLU A 55 -3.35 -13.01 0.76
N PRO A 56 -3.13 -13.86 1.77
CA PRO A 56 -2.86 -13.41 3.12
C PRO A 56 -1.59 -12.57 3.22
N CYS A 57 -1.65 -11.47 3.98
CA CYS A 57 -0.47 -10.70 4.36
C CYS A 57 0.45 -11.55 5.25
N VAL A 58 1.72 -11.65 4.89
CA VAL A 58 2.74 -12.30 5.70
C VAL A 58 3.45 -11.25 6.57
N SER A 59 3.41 -11.44 7.88
CA SER A 59 4.05 -10.53 8.82
C SER A 59 5.55 -10.37 8.55
N GLY A 60 6.02 -9.11 8.47
CA GLY A 60 7.41 -8.78 8.15
C GLY A 60 7.75 -8.74 6.66
N TRP A 61 6.83 -9.14 5.78
CA TRP A 61 7.05 -9.14 4.33
C TRP A 61 6.40 -7.95 3.62
N CYS A 62 5.60 -7.18 4.33
CA CYS A 62 4.95 -5.97 3.81
C CYS A 62 5.66 -4.73 4.35
N TRP A 63 5.98 -3.79 3.47
CA TRP A 63 6.80 -2.63 3.79
C TRP A 63 6.07 -1.33 3.46
N GLY A 64 6.36 -0.29 4.20
CA GLY A 64 5.79 1.04 4.02
C GLY A 64 6.88 2.10 3.93
N TYR A 65 6.75 3.15 4.76
CA TYR A 65 7.67 4.27 4.77
C TYR A 65 9.14 3.86 4.89
N THR A 66 9.94 4.43 4.00
CA THR A 66 11.40 4.46 4.09
C THR A 66 11.93 5.63 3.25
N TYR A 67 12.83 6.44 3.81
CA TYR A 67 13.42 7.57 3.08
C TYR A 67 14.54 7.08 2.18
N LYS A 68 14.23 6.86 0.91
CA LYS A 68 15.18 6.36 -0.09
C LYS A 68 14.91 6.97 -1.48
N ALA A 69 15.92 6.95 -2.34
CA ALA A 69 15.75 7.21 -3.76
C ALA A 69 14.86 6.12 -4.41
N ASN A 70 14.21 6.49 -5.50
CA ASN A 70 13.50 5.52 -6.34
C ASN A 70 14.52 4.58 -6.99
N VAL A 71 14.30 3.27 -6.84
CA VAL A 71 15.22 2.23 -7.36
C VAL A 71 15.33 2.30 -8.88
N ASN A 72 14.23 2.61 -9.56
CA ASN A 72 14.16 2.66 -11.02
C ASN A 72 14.55 4.04 -11.59
N ASN A 73 14.58 5.08 -10.75
CA ASN A 73 15.07 6.42 -11.11
C ASN A 73 15.73 7.11 -9.91
N PRO A 74 17.05 6.88 -9.68
CA PRO A 74 17.76 7.39 -8.51
C PRO A 74 17.86 8.91 -8.38
N SER A 75 17.47 9.66 -9.42
CA SER A 75 17.39 11.13 -9.35
C SER A 75 16.15 11.66 -8.62
N GLN A 76 15.21 10.78 -8.30
CA GLN A 76 13.95 11.11 -7.61
C GLN A 76 13.82 10.32 -6.31
N LEU A 77 13.08 10.86 -5.36
CA LEU A 77 12.69 10.12 -4.16
C LEU A 77 11.55 9.14 -4.48
N SER A 78 11.62 7.97 -3.89
CA SER A 78 10.54 6.97 -3.93
C SER A 78 9.28 7.48 -3.23
N CYS A 79 8.11 6.98 -3.60
CA CYS A 79 6.84 7.23 -2.91
C CYS A 79 6.83 6.69 -1.48
N HIS A 80 7.68 5.73 -1.14
CA HIS A 80 7.91 5.34 0.26
C HIS A 80 8.45 6.49 1.11
N ALA A 81 9.26 7.40 0.53
CA ALA A 81 9.85 8.53 1.26
C ALA A 81 8.83 9.58 1.71
N SER A 82 7.65 9.60 1.09
CA SER A 82 6.49 10.43 1.49
C SER A 82 5.45 9.65 2.30
N GLY A 83 5.67 8.36 2.54
CA GLY A 83 4.69 7.49 3.18
C GLY A 83 3.45 7.22 2.33
N THR A 84 3.54 7.38 1.01
CA THR A 84 2.42 7.22 0.07
C THR A 84 2.51 5.94 -0.76
N ALA A 85 3.29 4.96 -0.33
CA ALA A 85 3.42 3.66 -0.96
C ALA A 85 3.50 2.52 0.05
N CYS A 86 3.06 1.35 -0.39
CA CYS A 86 3.17 0.08 0.32
C CYS A 86 3.70 -1.01 -0.60
N ASP A 87 4.59 -1.86 -0.09
CA ASP A 87 4.99 -3.10 -0.73
C ASP A 87 4.24 -4.28 -0.08
N TRP A 88 3.58 -5.08 -0.90
CA TRP A 88 2.78 -6.23 -0.49
C TRP A 88 3.58 -7.52 -0.65
N ASN A 89 3.73 -8.32 0.42
CA ASN A 89 4.42 -9.61 0.41
C ASN A 89 5.69 -9.62 -0.44
N ALA A 90 6.55 -8.62 -0.27
CA ALA A 90 7.68 -8.29 -1.14
C ALA A 90 8.56 -9.49 -1.55
N PRO A 91 8.87 -10.48 -0.69
CA PRO A 91 9.64 -11.65 -1.11
C PRO A 91 8.95 -12.54 -2.16
N LEU A 92 7.62 -12.49 -2.27
CA LEU A 92 6.86 -13.24 -3.28
C LEU A 92 6.76 -12.48 -4.62
N HIS A 93 6.86 -11.16 -4.57
CA HIS A 93 6.66 -10.26 -5.72
C HIS A 93 7.83 -9.28 -5.90
N PRO A 94 9.09 -9.76 -5.96
CA PRO A 94 10.26 -8.90 -5.88
C PRO A 94 10.38 -7.95 -7.08
N ASN A 95 10.92 -6.76 -6.82
CA ASN A 95 11.24 -5.78 -7.88
C ASN A 95 12.09 -6.43 -8.97
N GLY A 96 11.79 -6.11 -10.23
CA GLY A 96 12.41 -6.70 -11.42
C GLY A 96 11.76 -8.00 -11.88
N SER A 97 10.72 -8.47 -11.20
CA SER A 97 9.97 -9.68 -11.57
C SER A 97 8.52 -9.34 -11.87
N GLY A 98 8.05 -9.76 -13.04
CA GLY A 98 6.65 -9.66 -13.45
C GLY A 98 5.98 -11.03 -13.51
N GLY A 99 4.64 -11.03 -13.48
CA GLY A 99 3.84 -12.26 -13.57
C GLY A 99 3.89 -13.13 -12.30
N THR A 100 4.15 -12.53 -11.17
CA THR A 100 4.23 -13.22 -9.87
C THR A 100 2.86 -13.50 -9.28
N PHE A 101 1.84 -12.73 -9.65
CA PHE A 101 0.43 -13.03 -9.37
C PHE A 101 -0.20 -13.87 -10.48
N THR A 102 -1.08 -14.79 -10.13
CA THR A 102 -1.89 -15.53 -11.10
C THR A 102 -2.86 -14.60 -11.85
N GLN A 103 -3.35 -15.03 -13.01
CA GLN A 103 -4.34 -14.23 -13.77
C GLN A 103 -5.60 -13.92 -12.94
N SER A 104 -6.07 -14.85 -12.11
CA SER A 104 -7.22 -14.64 -11.22
C SER A 104 -6.92 -13.58 -10.16
N GLN A 105 -5.75 -13.63 -9.51
CA GLN A 105 -5.31 -12.65 -8.53
C GLN A 105 -5.20 -11.25 -9.16
N ARG A 106 -4.60 -11.13 -10.35
CA ARG A 106 -4.49 -9.88 -11.10
C ARG A 106 -5.87 -9.27 -11.40
N GLY A 107 -6.83 -10.09 -11.85
CA GLY A 107 -8.20 -9.64 -12.05
C GLY A 107 -8.85 -9.11 -10.78
N THR A 108 -8.57 -9.74 -9.63
CA THR A 108 -9.04 -9.26 -8.32
C THR A 108 -8.34 -7.95 -7.90
N ILE A 109 -7.03 -7.82 -8.16
CA ILE A 109 -6.28 -6.58 -7.88
C ILE A 109 -6.89 -5.43 -8.68
N TYR A 110 -7.13 -5.60 -9.98
CA TYR A 110 -7.77 -4.56 -10.79
C TYR A 110 -9.16 -4.15 -10.25
N ALA A 111 -9.98 -5.11 -9.84
CA ALA A 111 -11.27 -4.80 -9.24
C ALA A 111 -11.14 -3.98 -7.95
N ILE A 112 -10.14 -4.28 -7.12
CA ILE A 112 -9.83 -3.49 -5.90
C ILE A 112 -9.38 -2.07 -6.26
N LEU A 113 -8.54 -1.91 -7.29
CA LEU A 113 -8.07 -0.59 -7.74
C LEU A 113 -9.22 0.24 -8.33
N ASP A 114 -10.17 -0.38 -9.02
CA ASP A 114 -11.39 0.27 -9.50
C ASP A 114 -12.27 0.76 -8.33
N GLU A 115 -12.35 0.03 -7.23
CA GLU A 115 -13.11 0.43 -6.03
C GLU A 115 -12.56 1.73 -5.40
N VAL A 116 -11.26 2.00 -5.55
CA VAL A 116 -10.62 3.25 -5.14
C VAL A 116 -10.45 4.25 -6.30
N GLN A 117 -11.21 4.07 -7.38
CA GLN A 117 -11.34 5.01 -8.50
C GLN A 117 -9.98 5.43 -9.11
N GLY A 118 -8.99 4.52 -9.18
CA GLY A 118 -7.66 4.81 -9.70
C GLY A 118 -6.80 5.71 -8.78
N ALA A 119 -7.15 5.83 -7.50
CA ALA A 119 -6.33 6.58 -6.53
C ALA A 119 -5.00 5.89 -6.21
N VAL A 120 -4.90 4.61 -6.52
CA VAL A 120 -3.70 3.79 -6.28
C VAL A 120 -3.25 3.18 -7.58
N ASP A 121 -1.97 3.38 -7.92
CA ASP A 121 -1.29 2.66 -8.98
C ASP A 121 -0.62 1.41 -8.43
N TRP A 122 -0.62 0.37 -9.26
CA TRP A 122 0.10 -0.88 -9.06
C TRP A 122 1.16 -1.05 -10.15
N LEU A 123 2.43 -1.21 -9.76
CA LEU A 123 3.52 -1.31 -10.72
C LEU A 123 3.63 -2.71 -11.34
N GLU A 124 2.53 -3.14 -11.97
CA GLU A 124 2.41 -4.42 -12.64
C GLU A 124 3.52 -4.67 -13.66
N GLY A 125 4.00 -5.91 -13.68
CA GLY A 125 4.92 -6.40 -14.71
C GLY A 125 6.41 -6.24 -14.36
N TYR A 126 6.78 -5.41 -13.36
CA TYR A 126 8.18 -5.25 -12.97
C TYR A 126 8.42 -5.00 -11.48
N ASP A 127 7.41 -4.54 -10.72
CA ASP A 127 7.50 -4.29 -9.28
C ASP A 127 6.13 -4.58 -8.63
N GLU A 128 5.70 -5.82 -8.76
CA GLU A 128 4.31 -6.22 -8.46
C GLU A 128 3.97 -6.18 -6.96
N MET A 129 4.97 -6.05 -6.08
CA MET A 129 4.71 -5.78 -4.67
C MET A 129 4.22 -4.34 -4.43
N HIS A 130 4.54 -3.39 -5.34
CA HIS A 130 4.46 -1.95 -5.09
C HIS A 130 3.11 -1.35 -5.48
N PHE A 131 2.45 -0.73 -4.49
CA PHE A 131 1.20 0.03 -4.61
C PHE A 131 1.42 1.44 -4.10
N GLU A 132 1.05 2.48 -4.87
CA GLU A 132 1.31 3.87 -4.52
C GLU A 132 0.14 4.80 -4.82
N ILE A 133 0.04 5.91 -4.08
CA ILE A 133 -0.95 6.96 -4.37
C ILE A 133 -0.60 7.64 -5.69
N ALA A 134 -1.56 7.65 -6.62
CA ALA A 134 -1.43 8.17 -7.98
C ALA A 134 -2.08 9.54 -8.18
N VAL A 135 -2.79 10.07 -7.18
CA VAL A 135 -3.58 11.29 -7.27
C VAL A 135 -3.12 12.35 -6.28
N ASP A 136 -3.53 13.60 -6.51
CA ASP A 136 -3.30 14.70 -5.58
C ASP A 136 -4.15 14.58 -4.30
N ALA A 137 -3.80 15.36 -3.28
CA ALA A 137 -4.44 15.30 -1.96
C ALA A 137 -5.94 15.61 -2.00
N SER A 138 -6.39 16.51 -2.87
CA SER A 138 -7.81 16.90 -2.96
C SER A 138 -8.66 15.79 -3.57
N THR A 139 -8.15 15.17 -4.60
CA THR A 139 -8.77 13.99 -5.23
C THR A 139 -8.81 12.80 -4.27
N LEU A 140 -7.70 12.57 -3.55
CA LEU A 140 -7.60 11.50 -2.57
C LEU A 140 -8.61 11.68 -1.42
N ALA A 141 -8.76 12.91 -0.89
CA ALA A 141 -9.71 13.22 0.17
C ALA A 141 -11.16 12.91 -0.24
N ARG A 142 -11.54 13.25 -1.48
CA ARG A 142 -12.86 12.95 -2.02
C ARG A 142 -13.11 11.44 -2.11
N ILE A 143 -12.12 10.67 -2.53
CA ILE A 143 -12.21 9.21 -2.65
C ILE A 143 -12.27 8.58 -1.26
N ALA A 144 -11.38 8.99 -0.35
CA ALA A 144 -11.33 8.49 1.02
C ALA A 144 -12.67 8.69 1.75
N ALA A 145 -13.34 9.84 1.55
CA ALA A 145 -14.65 10.13 2.14
C ALA A 145 -15.77 9.17 1.66
N GLY A 146 -15.60 8.54 0.52
CA GLY A 146 -16.56 7.56 -0.03
C GLY A 146 -16.28 6.11 0.37
N LEU A 147 -15.13 5.83 0.98
CA LEU A 147 -14.77 4.48 1.41
C LEU A 147 -15.39 4.13 2.77
N PRO A 148 -15.61 2.84 3.07
CA PRO A 148 -16.06 2.39 4.37
C PRO A 148 -15.10 2.87 5.47
N THR A 149 -15.61 3.53 6.51
CA THR A 149 -14.82 4.07 7.63
C THR A 149 -14.28 3.01 8.58
N THR A 150 -14.80 1.79 8.48
CA THR A 150 -14.32 0.64 9.27
C THR A 150 -13.57 -0.27 8.31
N PRO A 151 -12.27 -0.55 8.53
CA PRO A 151 -11.66 -1.65 7.80
C PRO A 151 -12.50 -2.89 8.07
N PRO A 152 -12.80 -3.72 7.04
CA PRO A 152 -13.50 -4.96 7.26
C PRO A 152 -12.77 -5.72 8.37
N SER A 153 -13.50 -6.13 9.40
CA SER A 153 -12.91 -6.88 10.50
C SER A 153 -12.31 -8.14 9.90
N CYS A 154 -11.01 -8.30 10.04
CA CYS A 154 -10.30 -9.52 9.64
C CYS A 154 -10.99 -10.70 10.34
N LYS A 155 -11.93 -11.36 9.66
CA LYS A 155 -12.47 -12.63 10.12
C LYS A 155 -11.30 -13.59 10.00
N ARG A 156 -10.79 -14.07 11.15
CA ARG A 156 -9.76 -15.12 11.17
C ARG A 156 -10.19 -16.21 10.20
N HIS A 157 -9.32 -16.52 9.25
CA HIS A 157 -9.55 -17.65 8.36
C HIS A 157 -9.65 -18.91 9.25
N PRO A 158 -10.59 -19.84 8.99
CA PRO A 158 -10.74 -21.05 9.81
C PRO A 158 -9.48 -21.92 9.91
N SER A 159 -8.47 -21.69 9.09
CA SER A 159 -7.18 -22.40 9.11
C SER A 159 -6.16 -21.91 10.13
N ASP A 160 -6.43 -20.83 10.88
CA ASP A 160 -5.52 -20.32 11.91
C ASP A 160 -5.61 -21.10 13.24
N SER A 161 -6.33 -22.21 13.24
CA SER A 161 -6.38 -23.19 14.33
C SER A 161 -5.33 -24.27 14.05
N ILE A 162 -4.06 -23.98 14.31
CA ILE A 162 -3.05 -25.04 14.42
C ILE A 162 -3.04 -25.51 15.87
N PRO A 163 -3.11 -26.83 16.11
CA PRO A 163 -3.12 -27.42 17.45
C PRO A 163 -1.81 -27.22 18.19
#